data_b03f4bc307c24f1dc2c506611a535dee
#
_entry.id   b03f4bc307c24f1dc2c506611a535dee
#
_cell.length_a   1.000
_cell.length_b   1.000
_cell.length_c   1.000
_cell.angle_alpha   90.00
_cell.angle_beta   90.00
_cell.angle_gamma   90.00
#
_symmetry.space_group_name_H-M   'P 1'
#
loop_
_entity.id
_entity.type
_entity.pdbx_description
1 polymer ?
#
loop_
_entity_poly.entity_id
_entity_poly.type
_entity_poly.pdbx_seq_one_letter_code
_entity_poly.pdbx_strand_id
1 'polypeptide(L)'
;VTIDLARLNTIAVSAAEADRRTVSVGAGSRWIDVSEALDPLGLAVVGGRSATVGVSGLALGGGISYFSGIYGWACDNVRRYQVVLASGEVVEASPGPGGENNSDLYWALRGGGGSNFGVVTRFDLVAFEQGDLWASSLIYHGAANRTLIPLLHELLVRGLPSDPAAHTYFVMTHIPLLGGYVVLTDQFHATHADVASPPPVFAAFHDDRDAAIPMLLSNNTRLASTSRLLRDIEQPAGDRQTWWDTTVAATATPDLLLDIVPLFEEHVARLLAAAAAAVDNSSSVSPYLVYQAISSNILQAMQVNGGNALGLEPEDGPIMMVQLTTTWTSSALDDVVESSCRELIREVDALAAARGARSRNGYIYMNYAGKTQDVYAGYGAQNRARLRSVARKYDPNGHLKRLWKGYFKL
;
A
#
# COMPACT_ATOMS: atom_id res chain seq x y z
N VAL A 1 -12.30 -8.76 23.19
CA VAL A 1 -11.02 -9.39 23.56
C VAL A 1 -9.91 -8.69 22.80
N THR A 2 -8.83 -8.32 23.49
CA THR A 2 -7.61 -7.78 22.91
C THR A 2 -6.49 -8.78 23.14
N ILE A 3 -5.69 -9.05 22.09
CA ILE A 3 -4.49 -9.88 22.17
C ILE A 3 -3.32 -8.98 21.78
N ASP A 4 -2.40 -8.76 22.72
CA ASP A 4 -1.20 -7.97 22.49
C ASP A 4 -0.09 -8.88 21.96
N LEU A 5 0.42 -8.58 20.76
CA LEU A 5 1.48 -9.31 20.08
C LEU A 5 2.87 -8.65 20.25
N ALA A 6 2.99 -7.52 20.95
CA ALA A 6 4.22 -6.73 21.02
C ALA A 6 5.46 -7.53 21.47
N ARG A 7 5.28 -8.59 22.26
CA ARG A 7 6.36 -9.47 22.72
C ARG A 7 6.80 -10.52 21.68
N LEU A 8 6.06 -10.71 20.61
CA LEU A 8 6.43 -11.58 19.48
C LEU A 8 7.21 -10.77 18.45
N ASN A 9 8.39 -10.29 18.79
CA ASN A 9 9.19 -9.36 17.99
C ASN A 9 10.59 -9.89 17.62
N THR A 10 10.79 -11.18 17.70
CA THR A 10 12.06 -11.83 17.32
C THR A 10 12.22 -11.77 15.80
N ILE A 11 13.42 -11.41 15.35
CA ILE A 11 13.85 -11.45 13.95
C ILE A 11 15.06 -12.36 13.85
N ALA A 12 14.95 -13.42 13.04
CA ALA A 12 16.01 -14.42 12.89
C ALA A 12 16.23 -14.75 11.42
N VAL A 13 17.45 -14.54 10.95
CA VAL A 13 17.87 -14.92 9.59
C VAL A 13 18.34 -16.36 9.62
N SER A 14 17.71 -17.24 8.81
CA SER A 14 18.18 -18.62 8.68
C SER A 14 19.48 -18.68 7.89
N ALA A 15 20.32 -19.69 8.16
CA ALA A 15 21.39 -20.06 7.24
C ALA A 15 20.78 -20.37 5.87
N ALA A 16 21.50 -20.02 4.79
CA ALA A 16 21.01 -20.23 3.42
C ALA A 16 20.74 -21.72 3.18
N GLU A 17 19.47 -22.07 2.98
CA GLU A 17 19.10 -23.36 2.39
C GLU A 17 19.02 -23.16 0.87
N ALA A 18 19.93 -23.80 0.16
CA ALA A 18 20.05 -23.93 -1.32
C ALA A 18 19.80 -22.60 -2.02
N ASP A 19 19.45 -21.71 -2.33
CA ASP A 19 19.39 -20.45 -3.11
C ASP A 19 18.55 -19.32 -2.49
N ARG A 20 17.88 -19.52 -1.33
CA ARG A 20 17.01 -18.50 -0.76
C ARG A 20 17.13 -18.43 0.77
N ARG A 21 17.61 -17.31 1.28
CA ARG A 21 17.58 -17.02 2.72
C ARG A 21 16.13 -16.79 3.17
N THR A 22 15.82 -17.24 4.38
CA THR A 22 14.52 -17.00 5.01
C THR A 22 14.72 -16.18 6.27
N VAL A 23 13.89 -15.19 6.47
CA VAL A 23 13.86 -14.38 7.68
C VAL A 23 12.57 -14.69 8.44
N SER A 24 12.71 -15.27 9.63
CA SER A 24 11.60 -15.47 10.54
C SER A 24 11.34 -14.20 11.32
N VAL A 25 10.14 -13.65 11.23
CA VAL A 25 9.74 -12.39 11.82
C VAL A 25 8.53 -12.62 12.71
N GLY A 26 8.65 -12.25 13.99
CA GLY A 26 7.54 -12.27 14.94
C GLY A 26 6.47 -11.26 14.58
N ALA A 27 5.22 -11.63 14.82
CA ALA A 27 4.04 -10.87 14.38
C ALA A 27 3.89 -9.48 15.04
N GLY A 28 4.58 -9.22 16.14
CA GLY A 28 4.62 -7.92 16.82
C GLY A 28 5.70 -6.96 16.34
N SER A 29 6.54 -7.37 15.37
CA SER A 29 7.59 -6.52 14.80
C SER A 29 7.01 -5.41 13.91
N ARG A 30 7.75 -4.32 13.80
CA ARG A 30 7.52 -3.25 12.82
C ARG A 30 8.47 -3.40 11.64
N TRP A 31 8.15 -2.80 10.50
CA TRP A 31 9.01 -2.89 9.33
C TRP A 31 10.38 -2.23 9.53
N ILE A 32 10.47 -1.19 10.39
CA ILE A 32 11.76 -0.61 10.75
C ILE A 32 12.66 -1.61 11.46
N ASP A 33 12.12 -2.41 12.40
CA ASP A 33 12.90 -3.40 13.14
C ASP A 33 13.46 -4.45 12.19
N VAL A 34 12.67 -4.88 11.20
CA VAL A 34 13.09 -5.85 10.18
C VAL A 34 14.20 -5.28 9.30
N SER A 35 14.01 -4.04 8.78
CA SER A 35 14.99 -3.43 7.88
C SER A 35 16.31 -3.13 8.60
N GLU A 36 16.27 -2.65 9.85
CA GLU A 36 17.48 -2.40 10.65
C GLU A 36 18.27 -3.68 10.98
N ALA A 37 17.56 -4.81 11.11
CA ALA A 37 18.21 -6.11 11.29
C ALA A 37 18.86 -6.62 9.99
N LEU A 38 18.32 -6.27 8.81
CA LEU A 38 18.75 -6.81 7.52
C LEU A 38 19.75 -5.93 6.78
N ASP A 39 19.65 -4.60 6.87
CA ASP A 39 20.55 -3.66 6.17
C ASP A 39 22.04 -3.95 6.42
N PRO A 40 22.51 -4.21 7.68
CA PRO A 40 23.91 -4.54 7.92
C PRO A 40 24.39 -5.85 7.30
N LEU A 41 23.44 -6.71 6.90
CA LEU A 41 23.71 -7.99 6.25
C LEU A 41 23.65 -7.89 4.72
N GLY A 42 23.37 -6.72 4.17
CA GLY A 42 23.14 -6.52 2.74
C GLY A 42 21.91 -7.28 2.24
N LEU A 43 20.88 -7.38 3.06
CA LEU A 43 19.64 -8.12 2.77
C LEU A 43 18.41 -7.22 2.86
N ALA A 44 17.38 -7.59 2.10
CA ALA A 44 16.05 -7.05 2.23
C ALA A 44 14.98 -8.14 2.12
N VAL A 45 13.77 -7.79 2.48
CA VAL A 45 12.53 -8.55 2.23
C VAL A 45 11.52 -7.63 1.56
N VAL A 46 10.52 -8.19 0.87
CA VAL A 46 9.40 -7.40 0.39
C VAL A 46 8.54 -6.99 1.58
N GLY A 47 8.65 -5.74 1.99
CA GLY A 47 8.06 -5.22 3.22
C GLY A 47 7.46 -3.82 3.07
N GLY A 48 6.93 -3.28 4.17
CA GLY A 48 6.33 -1.96 4.21
C GLY A 48 7.33 -0.83 3.93
N ARG A 49 6.79 0.36 3.63
CA ARG A 49 7.54 1.57 3.26
C ARG A 49 7.55 2.64 4.37
N SER A 50 6.97 2.37 5.53
CA SER A 50 6.92 3.29 6.67
C SER A 50 7.39 2.60 7.94
N ALA A 51 8.17 3.31 8.76
CA ALA A 51 8.86 2.79 9.93
C ALA A 51 7.91 2.17 10.97
N THR A 52 6.81 2.84 11.26
CA THR A 52 5.88 2.49 12.35
C THR A 52 4.86 1.42 12.00
N VAL A 53 4.77 1.04 10.71
CA VAL A 53 3.80 0.04 10.24
C VAL A 53 4.19 -1.36 10.71
N GLY A 54 3.24 -2.07 11.33
CA GLY A 54 3.42 -3.44 11.79
C GLY A 54 3.47 -4.46 10.65
N VAL A 55 4.32 -5.47 10.81
CA VAL A 55 4.49 -6.55 9.82
C VAL A 55 3.18 -7.27 9.56
N SER A 56 2.46 -7.65 10.62
CA SER A 56 1.23 -8.44 10.52
C SER A 56 0.12 -7.74 9.75
N GLY A 57 -0.18 -6.50 10.10
CA GLY A 57 -1.27 -5.76 9.45
C GLY A 57 -1.02 -5.61 7.95
N LEU A 58 0.18 -5.18 7.60
CA LEU A 58 0.56 -4.94 6.21
C LEU A 58 0.55 -6.25 5.39
N ALA A 59 1.27 -7.28 5.83
CA ALA A 59 1.44 -8.52 5.06
C ALA A 59 0.13 -9.31 4.92
N LEU A 60 -0.73 -9.31 5.94
CA LEU A 60 -2.01 -10.04 5.88
C LEU A 60 -3.05 -9.33 4.98
N GLY A 61 -2.91 -8.04 4.74
CA GLY A 61 -3.76 -7.29 3.80
C GLY A 61 -3.15 -7.12 2.39
N GLY A 62 -1.99 -7.73 2.12
CA GLY A 62 -1.26 -7.62 0.85
C GLY A 62 0.16 -7.10 1.03
N GLY A 63 0.34 -5.79 1.09
CA GLY A 63 1.62 -5.14 1.43
C GLY A 63 2.42 -4.64 0.23
N ILE A 64 2.18 -3.39 -0.16
CA ILE A 64 2.96 -2.70 -1.20
C ILE A 64 4.36 -2.36 -0.66
N SER A 65 5.38 -2.60 -1.49
CA SER A 65 6.80 -2.44 -1.18
C SER A 65 7.53 -1.65 -2.26
N TYR A 66 8.71 -1.11 -1.97
CA TYR A 66 9.65 -0.59 -2.97
C TYR A 66 10.02 -1.65 -4.02
N PHE A 67 9.96 -2.92 -3.65
CA PHE A 67 10.36 -4.06 -4.46
C PHE A 67 9.18 -4.75 -5.18
N SER A 68 7.98 -4.18 -5.11
CA SER A 68 6.77 -4.82 -5.65
C SER A 68 6.83 -5.06 -7.14
N GLY A 69 7.54 -4.23 -7.90
CA GLY A 69 7.71 -4.41 -9.35
C GLY A 69 8.43 -5.69 -9.73
N ILE A 70 9.35 -6.16 -8.87
CA ILE A 70 10.17 -7.36 -9.10
C ILE A 70 9.48 -8.60 -8.49
N TYR A 71 8.95 -8.47 -7.27
CA TYR A 71 8.60 -9.64 -6.44
C TYR A 71 7.11 -9.75 -6.09
N GLY A 72 6.26 -8.81 -6.53
CA GLY A 72 4.86 -8.73 -6.07
C GLY A 72 4.76 -8.04 -4.69
N TRP A 73 3.71 -8.33 -3.96
CA TRP A 73 3.47 -7.72 -2.67
C TRP A 73 4.06 -8.53 -1.51
N ALA A 74 4.08 -7.98 -0.30
CA ALA A 74 4.67 -8.65 0.86
C ALA A 74 4.06 -10.02 1.13
N CYS A 75 2.74 -10.17 0.98
CA CYS A 75 2.03 -11.44 1.15
C CYS A 75 2.47 -12.52 0.15
N ASP A 76 2.96 -12.14 -1.03
CA ASP A 76 3.41 -13.07 -2.07
C ASP A 76 4.78 -13.67 -1.73
N ASN A 77 5.53 -13.01 -0.84
CA ASN A 77 6.87 -13.35 -0.42
C ASN A 77 6.95 -14.00 0.97
N VAL A 78 5.81 -14.40 1.53
CA VAL A 78 5.76 -15.23 2.74
C VAL A 78 5.88 -16.70 2.32
N ARG A 79 6.86 -17.40 2.87
CA ARG A 79 7.03 -18.86 2.67
C ARG A 79 6.12 -19.67 3.56
N ARG A 80 5.93 -19.18 4.81
CA ARG A 80 5.18 -19.90 5.82
C ARG A 80 4.66 -18.94 6.88
N TYR A 81 3.48 -19.25 7.38
CA TYR A 81 2.89 -18.61 8.55
C TYR A 81 2.81 -19.60 9.69
N GLN A 82 3.08 -19.16 10.92
CA GLN A 82 2.67 -19.86 12.13
C GLN A 82 1.41 -19.19 12.66
N VAL A 83 0.38 -19.99 12.94
CA VAL A 83 -0.96 -19.49 13.25
C VAL A 83 -1.52 -20.20 14.47
N VAL A 84 -2.04 -19.44 15.43
CA VAL A 84 -2.86 -19.96 16.53
C VAL A 84 -4.32 -19.88 16.08
N LEU A 85 -4.96 -21.03 15.96
CA LEU A 85 -6.36 -21.16 15.56
C LEU A 85 -7.33 -20.78 16.69
N ALA A 86 -8.61 -20.61 16.36
CA ALA A 86 -9.66 -20.37 17.35
C ALA A 86 -9.82 -21.52 18.39
N SER A 87 -9.36 -22.73 18.04
CA SER A 87 -9.28 -23.89 18.93
C SER A 87 -8.16 -23.81 19.98
N GLY A 88 -7.17 -22.91 19.78
CA GLY A 88 -5.93 -22.86 20.54
C GLY A 88 -4.80 -23.72 19.95
N GLU A 89 -5.07 -24.46 18.89
CA GLU A 89 -4.06 -25.24 18.18
C GLU A 89 -3.09 -24.31 17.44
N VAL A 90 -1.79 -24.65 17.46
CA VAL A 90 -0.76 -23.96 16.69
C VAL A 90 -0.48 -24.76 15.43
N VAL A 91 -0.69 -24.13 14.28
CA VAL A 91 -0.46 -24.76 12.97
C VAL A 91 0.54 -23.98 12.14
N GLU A 92 1.22 -24.67 11.23
CA GLU A 92 2.00 -24.06 10.17
C GLU A 92 1.17 -24.06 8.87
N ALA A 93 1.22 -22.95 8.11
CA ALA A 93 0.57 -22.85 6.82
C ALA A 93 1.61 -22.45 5.75
N SER A 94 1.76 -23.26 4.71
CA SER A 94 2.73 -23.06 3.64
C SER A 94 2.18 -23.57 2.29
N PRO A 95 2.83 -23.28 1.14
CA PRO A 95 2.41 -23.84 -0.13
C PRO A 95 2.44 -25.38 -0.10
N GLY A 96 1.48 -26.01 -0.78
CA GLY A 96 1.42 -27.46 -0.93
C GLY A 96 0.25 -27.88 -1.80
N PRO A 97 0.32 -29.04 -2.47
CA PRO A 97 -0.79 -29.56 -3.26
C PRO A 97 -1.94 -30.05 -2.37
N GLY A 98 -3.17 -29.98 -2.87
CA GLY A 98 -4.33 -30.68 -2.31
C GLY A 98 -4.71 -30.37 -0.86
N GLY A 99 -4.29 -29.25 -0.32
CA GLY A 99 -4.56 -28.87 1.08
C GLY A 99 -3.51 -29.35 2.08
N GLU A 100 -2.44 -29.99 1.63
CA GLU A 100 -1.28 -30.32 2.48
C GLU A 100 -0.70 -29.04 3.08
N ASN A 101 -0.08 -29.16 4.26
CA ASN A 101 0.52 -28.06 5.00
C ASN A 101 -0.42 -26.84 5.24
N ASN A 102 -1.74 -27.06 5.34
CA ASN A 102 -2.74 -26.00 5.44
C ASN A 102 -2.64 -24.98 4.30
N SER A 103 -2.43 -25.46 3.06
CA SER A 103 -2.21 -24.61 1.88
C SER A 103 -3.42 -23.72 1.53
N ASP A 104 -4.62 -24.11 1.90
CA ASP A 104 -5.82 -23.28 1.81
C ASP A 104 -5.80 -22.11 2.81
N LEU A 105 -5.32 -22.33 4.03
CA LEU A 105 -5.08 -21.28 5.02
C LEU A 105 -3.95 -20.34 4.56
N TYR A 106 -2.85 -20.91 4.03
CA TYR A 106 -1.76 -20.16 3.45
C TYR A 106 -2.24 -19.20 2.36
N TRP A 107 -3.06 -19.69 1.42
CA TRP A 107 -3.64 -18.84 0.38
C TRP A 107 -4.53 -17.74 0.98
N ALA A 108 -5.37 -18.06 1.96
CA ALA A 108 -6.29 -17.11 2.59
C ALA A 108 -5.56 -16.01 3.38
N LEU A 109 -4.42 -16.31 4.00
CA LEU A 109 -3.60 -15.32 4.72
C LEU A 109 -2.84 -14.36 3.79
N ARG A 110 -2.70 -14.72 2.51
CA ARG A 110 -2.07 -13.86 1.52
C ARG A 110 -3.08 -12.85 0.98
N GLY A 111 -3.33 -11.78 1.76
CA GLY A 111 -4.23 -10.69 1.43
C GLY A 111 -5.66 -10.82 1.94
N GLY A 112 -6.06 -11.96 2.51
CA GLY A 112 -7.42 -12.15 3.05
C GLY A 112 -7.65 -11.54 4.45
N GLY A 113 -6.64 -10.85 4.99
CA GLY A 113 -6.71 -10.10 6.24
C GLY A 113 -6.48 -10.94 7.50
N GLY A 114 -6.15 -10.26 8.59
CA GLY A 114 -5.69 -10.85 9.84
C GLY A 114 -6.78 -11.24 10.84
N SER A 115 -8.05 -11.03 10.54
CA SER A 115 -9.11 -11.12 11.56
C SER A 115 -10.12 -12.26 11.34
N ASN A 116 -9.89 -13.14 10.37
CA ASN A 116 -10.88 -14.13 9.94
C ASN A 116 -10.43 -15.59 10.10
N PHE A 117 -9.13 -15.88 10.29
CA PHE A 117 -8.59 -17.24 10.16
C PHE A 117 -7.85 -17.73 11.40
N GLY A 118 -7.29 -16.86 12.21
CA GLY A 118 -6.49 -17.16 13.38
C GLY A 118 -5.60 -15.98 13.76
N VAL A 119 -4.76 -16.16 14.77
CA VAL A 119 -3.72 -15.21 15.18
C VAL A 119 -2.40 -15.66 14.59
N VAL A 120 -1.88 -14.92 13.61
CA VAL A 120 -0.53 -15.19 13.09
C VAL A 120 0.49 -14.76 14.14
N THR A 121 1.43 -15.62 14.45
CA THR A 121 2.48 -15.40 15.46
C THR A 121 3.87 -15.24 14.83
N ARG A 122 4.09 -15.80 13.61
CA ARG A 122 5.35 -15.69 12.88
C ARG A 122 5.11 -15.69 11.38
N PHE A 123 5.95 -14.94 10.69
CA PHE A 123 6.07 -14.88 9.23
C PHE A 123 7.48 -15.34 8.84
N ASP A 124 7.59 -16.34 7.97
CA ASP A 124 8.87 -16.73 7.37
C ASP A 124 8.93 -16.09 5.97
N LEU A 125 9.72 -15.01 5.84
CA LEU A 125 9.79 -14.18 4.64
C LEU A 125 10.98 -14.58 3.76
N VAL A 126 10.82 -14.49 2.44
CA VAL A 126 11.92 -14.63 1.48
C VAL A 126 12.79 -13.38 1.55
N ALA A 127 14.09 -13.55 1.83
CA ALA A 127 15.08 -12.48 1.78
C ALA A 127 15.92 -12.58 0.50
N PHE A 128 16.39 -11.43 0.03
CA PHE A 128 17.24 -11.28 -1.13
C PHE A 128 18.37 -10.28 -0.84
N GLU A 129 19.42 -10.31 -1.65
CA GLU A 129 20.53 -9.34 -1.55
C GLU A 129 20.06 -7.97 -2.01
N GLN A 130 20.34 -6.95 -1.20
CA GLN A 130 20.00 -5.57 -1.47
C GLN A 130 20.95 -4.64 -0.74
N GLY A 131 21.57 -3.73 -1.49
CA GLY A 131 22.28 -2.58 -0.96
C GLY A 131 21.38 -1.35 -0.83
N ASP A 132 21.99 -0.17 -0.89
CA ASP A 132 21.26 1.09 -0.90
C ASP A 132 20.39 1.21 -2.16
N LEU A 133 19.22 1.81 -2.01
CA LEU A 133 18.34 2.18 -3.12
C LEU A 133 18.66 3.61 -3.55
N TRP A 134 18.57 3.87 -4.85
CA TRP A 134 18.42 5.23 -5.34
C TRP A 134 17.02 5.73 -4.97
N ALA A 135 16.94 6.92 -4.37
CA ALA A 135 15.71 7.55 -3.97
C ALA A 135 15.73 9.03 -4.30
N SER A 136 14.63 9.55 -4.85
CA SER A 136 14.44 10.96 -5.12
C SER A 136 13.07 11.42 -4.69
N SER A 137 13.04 12.42 -3.83
CA SER A 137 11.83 13.09 -3.37
C SER A 137 11.76 14.48 -4.02
N LEU A 138 10.81 14.66 -4.92
CA LEU A 138 10.62 15.89 -5.68
C LEU A 138 9.32 16.57 -5.22
N ILE A 139 9.41 17.86 -4.88
CA ILE A 139 8.25 18.67 -4.49
C ILE A 139 8.08 19.76 -5.54
N TYR A 140 6.87 19.87 -6.10
CA TYR A 140 6.49 20.84 -7.11
C TYR A 140 5.31 21.68 -6.64
N HIS A 141 5.18 22.88 -7.19
CA HIS A 141 3.95 23.65 -7.08
C HIS A 141 2.77 22.87 -7.70
N GLY A 142 1.57 23.03 -7.12
CA GLY A 142 0.38 22.26 -7.51
C GLY A 142 0.02 22.33 -8.99
N ALA A 143 0.29 23.45 -9.66
CA ALA A 143 0.05 23.60 -11.10
C ALA A 143 0.82 22.60 -11.98
N ALA A 144 1.89 21.99 -11.46
CA ALA A 144 2.66 20.96 -12.15
C ALA A 144 1.86 19.65 -12.36
N ASN A 145 0.72 19.46 -11.68
CA ASN A 145 -0.12 18.27 -11.82
C ASN A 145 -0.47 17.96 -13.27
N ARG A 146 -0.72 18.99 -14.09
CA ARG A 146 -1.08 18.87 -15.52
C ARG A 146 0.04 18.26 -16.38
N THR A 147 1.29 18.39 -15.95
CA THR A 147 2.45 17.78 -16.63
C THR A 147 2.80 16.45 -15.98
N LEU A 148 2.79 16.37 -14.64
CA LEU A 148 3.26 15.21 -13.90
C LEU A 148 2.28 14.02 -13.96
N ILE A 149 0.97 14.26 -14.01
CA ILE A 149 -0.03 13.18 -14.13
C ILE A 149 0.09 12.44 -15.46
N PRO A 150 0.25 13.08 -16.62
CA PRO A 150 0.59 12.38 -17.87
C PRO A 150 1.87 11.54 -17.77
N LEU A 151 2.94 12.06 -17.16
CA LEU A 151 4.18 11.29 -16.94
C LEU A 151 3.94 10.09 -16.02
N LEU A 152 3.17 10.24 -14.94
CA LEU A 152 2.79 9.13 -14.06
C LEU A 152 1.99 8.06 -14.81
N HIS A 153 1.06 8.47 -15.68
CA HIS A 153 0.29 7.55 -16.51
C HIS A 153 1.20 6.76 -17.46
N GLU A 154 2.16 7.43 -18.11
CA GLU A 154 3.16 6.78 -18.97
C GLU A 154 4.03 5.80 -18.17
N LEU A 155 4.43 6.16 -16.95
CA LEU A 155 5.11 5.24 -16.04
C LEU A 155 4.27 4.00 -15.74
N LEU A 156 2.99 4.17 -15.40
CA LEU A 156 2.09 3.05 -15.09
C LEU A 156 2.00 2.07 -16.27
N VAL A 157 1.81 2.61 -17.48
CA VAL A 157 1.48 1.79 -18.66
C VAL A 157 2.73 1.16 -19.29
N ARG A 158 3.86 1.89 -19.30
CA ARG A 158 5.08 1.46 -20.03
C ARG A 158 6.33 1.45 -19.16
N GLY A 159 6.58 2.51 -18.38
CA GLY A 159 7.83 2.68 -17.66
C GLY A 159 8.07 1.57 -16.64
N LEU A 160 7.16 1.40 -15.67
CA LEU A 160 7.27 0.40 -14.62
C LEU A 160 7.25 -1.06 -15.14
N PRO A 161 6.45 -1.42 -16.16
CA PRO A 161 6.56 -2.74 -16.77
C PRO A 161 7.91 -3.02 -17.43
N SER A 162 8.56 -2.01 -18.01
CA SER A 162 9.87 -2.14 -18.65
C SER A 162 11.05 -2.10 -17.69
N ASP A 163 10.85 -1.55 -16.50
CA ASP A 163 11.85 -1.43 -15.44
C ASP A 163 11.25 -1.84 -14.07
N PRO A 164 11.16 -3.14 -13.78
CA PRO A 164 10.58 -3.64 -12.54
C PRO A 164 11.32 -3.21 -11.27
N ALA A 165 12.56 -2.74 -11.38
CA ALA A 165 13.32 -2.21 -10.24
C ALA A 165 12.85 -0.83 -9.77
N ALA A 166 12.04 -0.16 -10.59
CA ALA A 166 11.50 1.15 -10.29
C ALA A 166 10.20 1.07 -9.47
N HIS A 167 10.04 2.00 -8.55
CA HIS A 167 8.83 2.19 -7.75
C HIS A 167 8.54 3.67 -7.56
N THR A 168 7.28 4.07 -7.62
CA THR A 168 6.89 5.46 -7.41
C THR A 168 5.47 5.57 -6.88
N TYR A 169 5.17 6.70 -6.27
CA TYR A 169 3.83 7.21 -6.03
C TYR A 169 3.80 8.73 -6.16
N PHE A 170 2.61 9.24 -6.40
CA PHE A 170 2.32 10.64 -6.58
C PHE A 170 1.39 11.09 -5.47
N VAL A 171 1.68 12.23 -4.86
CA VAL A 171 0.87 12.80 -3.78
C VAL A 171 0.53 14.24 -4.10
N MET A 172 -0.73 14.61 -3.98
CA MET A 172 -1.18 16.00 -4.01
C MET A 172 -1.79 16.37 -2.67
N THR A 173 -1.41 17.52 -2.14
CA THR A 173 -1.92 18.04 -0.86
C THR A 173 -1.95 19.56 -0.87
N HIS A 174 -2.63 20.16 0.11
CA HIS A 174 -2.70 21.61 0.29
C HIS A 174 -1.84 22.02 1.48
N ILE A 175 -0.79 22.82 1.21
CA ILE A 175 0.12 23.36 2.24
C ILE A 175 0.12 24.88 2.14
N PRO A 176 -0.64 25.59 3.00
CA PRO A 176 -0.76 27.07 2.94
C PRO A 176 0.59 27.79 2.98
N LEU A 177 1.55 27.29 3.76
CA LEU A 177 2.89 27.86 3.86
C LEU A 177 3.69 27.82 2.55
N LEU A 178 3.35 26.90 1.62
CA LEU A 178 3.97 26.78 0.29
C LEU A 178 3.12 27.42 -0.82
N GLY A 179 2.13 28.23 -0.45
CA GLY A 179 1.29 28.97 -1.39
C GLY A 179 0.08 28.19 -1.91
N GLY A 180 -0.30 27.08 -1.31
CA GLY A 180 -1.49 26.30 -1.67
C GLY A 180 -1.20 24.84 -1.97
N TYR A 181 -1.65 24.37 -3.16
CA TYR A 181 -1.41 22.98 -3.54
C TYR A 181 0.04 22.73 -3.92
N VAL A 182 0.54 21.57 -3.48
CA VAL A 182 1.84 21.01 -3.89
C VAL A 182 1.65 19.58 -4.39
N VAL A 183 2.56 19.17 -5.26
CA VAL A 183 2.69 17.80 -5.75
C VAL A 183 4.03 17.24 -5.29
N LEU A 184 4.00 16.05 -4.70
CA LEU A 184 5.18 15.28 -4.35
C LEU A 184 5.23 14.04 -5.24
N THR A 185 6.42 13.71 -5.73
CA THR A 185 6.69 12.40 -6.34
C THR A 185 7.88 11.80 -5.62
N ASP A 186 7.66 10.65 -5.00
CA ASP A 186 8.75 9.87 -4.43
C ASP A 186 9.06 8.72 -5.40
N GLN A 187 10.30 8.64 -5.81
CA GLN A 187 10.83 7.72 -6.81
C GLN A 187 11.91 6.87 -6.17
N PHE A 188 11.89 5.58 -6.43
CA PHE A 188 12.83 4.63 -5.87
C PHE A 188 13.29 3.67 -6.95
N HIS A 189 14.57 3.28 -6.89
CA HIS A 189 15.11 2.29 -7.81
C HIS A 189 16.06 1.34 -7.09
N ALA A 190 15.78 0.05 -7.17
CA ALA A 190 16.47 -0.96 -6.38
C ALA A 190 17.93 -1.21 -6.80
N THR A 191 18.29 -0.93 -8.05
CA THR A 191 19.60 -1.29 -8.61
C THR A 191 20.40 -0.11 -9.17
N HIS A 192 19.81 1.10 -9.28
CA HIS A 192 20.52 2.27 -9.77
C HIS A 192 21.42 2.86 -8.68
N ALA A 193 22.69 3.11 -9.01
CA ALA A 193 23.69 3.54 -8.03
C ALA A 193 24.26 4.96 -8.33
N ASP A 194 23.88 5.57 -9.44
CA ASP A 194 24.37 6.91 -9.80
C ASP A 194 23.41 7.99 -9.28
N VAL A 195 23.88 8.80 -8.34
CA VAL A 195 23.07 9.93 -7.79
C VAL A 195 23.13 11.15 -8.71
N ALA A 196 24.10 11.23 -9.61
CA ALA A 196 24.28 12.39 -10.48
C ALA A 196 23.31 12.39 -11.67
N SER A 197 22.76 11.22 -12.00
CA SER A 197 21.74 11.07 -13.04
C SER A 197 20.58 10.21 -12.55
N PRO A 198 19.33 10.55 -12.90
CA PRO A 198 18.20 9.72 -12.56
C PRO A 198 18.20 8.41 -13.37
N PRO A 199 17.58 7.32 -12.87
CA PRO A 199 17.28 6.16 -13.68
C PRO A 199 16.54 6.58 -14.96
N PRO A 200 16.80 5.96 -16.12
CA PRO A 200 16.18 6.36 -17.40
C PRO A 200 14.64 6.40 -17.33
N VAL A 201 14.03 5.51 -16.57
CA VAL A 201 12.56 5.44 -16.36
C VAL A 201 12.00 6.70 -15.72
N PHE A 202 12.78 7.43 -14.92
CA PHE A 202 12.38 8.65 -14.23
C PHE A 202 12.93 9.94 -14.89
N ALA A 203 13.72 9.84 -15.96
CA ALA A 203 14.42 10.98 -16.55
C ALA A 203 13.49 12.17 -16.85
N ALA A 204 12.27 11.92 -17.35
CA ALA A 204 11.30 12.98 -17.67
C ALA A 204 10.86 13.81 -16.45
N PHE A 205 10.96 13.29 -15.23
CA PHE A 205 10.65 14.04 -13.99
C PHE A 205 11.82 14.94 -13.54
N HIS A 206 13.00 14.76 -14.12
CA HIS A 206 14.22 15.48 -13.75
C HIS A 206 14.74 16.38 -14.89
N ASP A 207 14.02 16.46 -16.02
CA ASP A 207 14.44 17.28 -17.15
C ASP A 207 14.06 18.75 -16.92
N ASP A 208 15.02 19.54 -16.42
CA ASP A 208 14.87 20.96 -16.17
C ASP A 208 14.93 21.83 -17.44
N ARG A 209 15.34 21.25 -18.60
CA ARG A 209 15.44 21.92 -19.90
C ARG A 209 14.09 22.05 -20.60
N ASP A 210 13.15 21.18 -20.26
CA ASP A 210 11.79 21.30 -20.77
C ASP A 210 11.01 22.24 -19.84
N ALA A 211 10.60 23.40 -20.35
CA ALA A 211 9.72 24.36 -19.67
C ALA A 211 8.36 23.70 -19.22
N ALA A 212 8.18 22.42 -19.52
CA ALA A 212 7.03 21.61 -19.15
C ALA A 212 6.98 21.20 -17.66
N ILE A 213 8.11 21.23 -16.91
CA ILE A 213 8.12 21.02 -15.45
C ILE A 213 8.45 22.34 -14.74
N PRO A 214 7.56 23.33 -14.78
CA PRO A 214 7.79 24.57 -14.07
C PRO A 214 7.60 24.31 -12.58
N MET A 215 8.47 24.88 -11.75
CA MET A 215 8.24 25.05 -10.32
C MET A 215 8.60 23.84 -9.45
N LEU A 216 9.74 23.22 -9.71
CA LEU A 216 10.39 22.36 -8.72
C LEU A 216 10.76 23.20 -7.49
N LEU A 217 10.18 22.89 -6.34
CA LEU A 217 10.42 23.56 -5.07
C LEU A 217 11.55 22.89 -4.28
N SER A 218 11.68 21.58 -4.43
CA SER A 218 12.69 20.80 -3.70
C SER A 218 13.05 19.54 -4.49
N ASN A 219 14.33 19.18 -4.45
CA ASN A 219 14.86 17.92 -4.95
C ASN A 219 15.79 17.33 -3.88
N ASN A 220 15.47 16.12 -3.41
CA ASN A 220 16.29 15.37 -2.49
C ASN A 220 16.60 13.99 -3.08
N THR A 221 17.65 13.94 -3.89
CA THR A 221 18.12 12.70 -4.55
C THR A 221 19.33 12.14 -3.80
N ARG A 222 19.30 10.83 -3.46
CA ARG A 222 20.34 10.16 -2.67
C ARG A 222 20.32 8.65 -2.84
N LEU A 223 21.41 8.00 -2.40
CA LEU A 223 21.40 6.58 -2.05
C LEU A 223 21.07 6.44 -0.56
N ALA A 224 20.23 5.48 -0.23
CA ALA A 224 19.86 5.22 1.16
C ALA A 224 19.48 3.75 1.39
N SER A 225 19.79 3.23 2.56
CA SER A 225 19.35 1.91 2.98
C SER A 225 17.82 1.85 3.16
N THR A 226 17.27 0.65 3.13
CA THR A 226 15.82 0.46 3.31
C THR A 226 15.34 1.06 4.62
N SER A 227 16.04 0.83 5.73
CA SER A 227 15.65 1.38 7.05
C SER A 227 15.64 2.91 7.06
N ARG A 228 16.60 3.55 6.37
CA ARG A 228 16.65 5.01 6.27
C ARG A 228 15.43 5.55 5.52
N LEU A 229 15.07 4.94 4.40
CA LEU A 229 13.90 5.34 3.61
C LEU A 229 12.59 5.17 4.39
N LEU A 230 12.48 4.11 5.20
CA LEU A 230 11.31 3.90 6.06
C LEU A 230 11.11 5.02 7.08
N ARG A 231 12.20 5.54 7.64
CA ARG A 231 12.17 6.66 8.61
C ARG A 231 11.74 7.99 7.99
N ASP A 232 12.03 8.19 6.70
CA ASP A 232 11.63 9.42 6.00
C ASP A 232 10.10 9.55 5.83
N ILE A 233 9.35 8.44 5.93
CA ILE A 233 7.88 8.37 5.78
C ILE A 233 7.20 8.04 7.13
N GLU A 234 7.82 8.41 8.23
CA GLU A 234 7.21 8.20 9.55
C GLU A 234 6.04 9.15 9.76
N GLN A 235 4.87 8.60 10.11
CA GLN A 235 3.69 9.39 10.39
C GLN A 235 3.70 9.85 11.86
N PRO A 236 3.34 11.11 12.15
CA PRO A 236 3.19 11.59 13.52
C PRO A 236 2.15 10.74 14.27
N ALA A 237 2.46 10.43 15.53
CA ALA A 237 1.53 9.74 16.41
C ALA A 237 0.61 10.73 17.12
N GLY A 238 -0.64 10.35 17.35
CA GLY A 238 -1.58 11.09 18.19
C GLY A 238 -2.71 11.79 17.44
N ASP A 239 -2.54 12.07 16.15
CA ASP A 239 -3.60 12.65 15.33
C ASP A 239 -4.67 11.63 14.97
N ARG A 240 -5.87 12.12 14.68
CA ARG A 240 -6.95 11.35 14.07
C ARG A 240 -6.63 11.12 12.60
N GLN A 241 -6.95 9.94 12.05
CA GLN A 241 -6.60 9.60 10.69
C GLN A 241 -7.66 8.69 10.06
N THR A 242 -7.96 8.92 8.79
CA THR A 242 -8.75 8.01 7.97
C THR A 242 -8.09 7.81 6.60
N TRP A 243 -8.33 6.63 6.05
CA TRP A 243 -7.84 6.21 4.75
C TRP A 243 -9.01 5.67 3.95
N TRP A 244 -9.09 6.02 2.68
CA TRP A 244 -10.10 5.57 1.74
C TRP A 244 -9.45 5.35 0.40
N ASP A 245 -9.84 4.31 -0.33
CA ASP A 245 -9.31 4.07 -1.65
C ASP A 245 -10.35 3.51 -2.62
N THR A 246 -10.07 3.67 -3.89
CA THR A 246 -10.68 2.96 -5.00
C THR A 246 -9.63 2.71 -6.06
N THR A 247 -9.95 1.88 -7.06
CA THR A 247 -9.05 1.60 -8.17
C THR A 247 -9.73 1.88 -9.50
N VAL A 248 -8.96 2.45 -10.42
CA VAL A 248 -9.39 2.70 -11.80
C VAL A 248 -8.46 1.98 -12.78
N ALA A 249 -9.02 1.43 -13.85
CA ALA A 249 -8.23 0.85 -14.92
C ALA A 249 -7.47 1.96 -15.67
N ALA A 250 -6.26 1.67 -16.13
CA ALA A 250 -5.56 2.59 -17.01
C ALA A 250 -6.34 2.73 -18.32
N THR A 251 -6.65 3.97 -18.67
CA THR A 251 -7.25 4.34 -19.95
C THR A 251 -6.16 4.63 -20.98
N ALA A 252 -6.54 4.83 -22.24
CA ALA A 252 -5.57 5.21 -23.29
C ALA A 252 -4.90 6.57 -23.04
N THR A 253 -5.55 7.43 -22.24
CA THR A 253 -5.07 8.79 -21.91
C THR A 253 -5.14 9.06 -20.41
N PRO A 254 -4.38 10.03 -19.89
CA PRO A 254 -4.39 10.40 -18.47
C PRO A 254 -5.62 11.19 -18.01
N ASP A 255 -6.57 11.48 -18.90
CA ASP A 255 -7.66 12.45 -18.65
C ASP A 255 -8.49 12.13 -17.40
N LEU A 256 -8.73 10.84 -17.11
CA LEU A 256 -9.45 10.44 -15.89
C LEU A 256 -8.72 10.92 -14.63
N LEU A 257 -7.39 10.72 -14.56
CA LEU A 257 -6.60 11.12 -13.40
C LEU A 257 -6.54 12.64 -13.26
N LEU A 258 -6.49 13.38 -14.38
CA LEU A 258 -6.56 14.84 -14.40
C LEU A 258 -7.91 15.36 -13.91
N ASP A 259 -9.01 14.71 -14.28
CA ASP A 259 -10.37 15.13 -13.87
C ASP A 259 -10.69 14.80 -12.40
N ILE A 260 -9.94 13.91 -11.76
CA ILE A 260 -10.05 13.66 -10.30
C ILE A 260 -9.49 14.85 -9.50
N VAL A 261 -8.53 15.61 -10.04
CA VAL A 261 -7.90 16.72 -9.32
C VAL A 261 -8.90 17.80 -8.89
N PRO A 262 -9.81 18.32 -9.75
CA PRO A 262 -10.82 19.29 -9.32
C PRO A 262 -11.74 18.75 -8.24
N LEU A 263 -12.13 17.46 -8.30
CA LEU A 263 -12.93 16.84 -7.24
C LEU A 263 -12.20 16.83 -5.89
N PHE A 264 -10.90 16.56 -5.92
CA PHE A 264 -10.06 16.64 -4.72
C PHE A 264 -9.94 18.08 -4.21
N GLU A 265 -9.77 19.08 -5.09
CA GLU A 265 -9.72 20.49 -4.70
C GLU A 265 -11.02 20.96 -4.02
N GLU A 266 -12.18 20.54 -4.51
CA GLU A 266 -13.48 20.79 -3.86
C GLU A 266 -13.59 20.10 -2.50
N HIS A 267 -13.09 18.85 -2.39
CA HIS A 267 -13.01 18.13 -1.12
C HIS A 267 -12.15 18.88 -0.09
N VAL A 268 -10.96 19.35 -0.49
CA VAL A 268 -10.07 20.15 0.36
C VAL A 268 -10.75 21.44 0.81
N ALA A 269 -11.38 22.18 -0.10
CA ALA A 269 -12.06 23.43 0.23
C ALA A 269 -13.18 23.21 1.28
N ARG A 270 -13.93 22.13 1.15
CA ARG A 270 -14.98 21.72 2.11
C ARG A 270 -14.41 21.43 3.49
N LEU A 271 -13.30 20.68 3.56
CA LEU A 271 -12.64 20.33 4.82
C LEU A 271 -12.02 21.56 5.51
N LEU A 272 -11.36 22.44 4.74
CA LEU A 272 -10.79 23.69 5.28
C LEU A 272 -11.87 24.62 5.81
N ALA A 273 -13.01 24.74 5.12
CA ALA A 273 -14.16 25.52 5.59
C ALA A 273 -14.73 24.96 6.90
N ALA A 274 -14.84 23.64 7.02
CA ALA A 274 -15.30 22.98 8.24
C ALA A 274 -14.32 23.20 9.41
N ALA A 275 -13.01 23.08 9.16
CA ALA A 275 -11.98 23.33 10.17
C ALA A 275 -11.99 24.79 10.64
N ALA A 276 -12.18 25.75 9.74
CA ALA A 276 -12.29 27.18 10.09
C ALA A 276 -13.55 27.51 10.88
N ALA A 277 -14.64 26.77 10.68
CA ALA A 277 -15.89 26.93 11.41
C ALA A 277 -15.91 26.21 12.76
N ALA A 278 -14.96 25.33 13.04
CA ALA A 278 -14.83 24.64 14.32
C ALA A 278 -14.52 25.65 15.44
N VAL A 279 -15.12 25.44 16.59
CA VAL A 279 -15.01 26.36 17.76
C VAL A 279 -13.57 26.44 18.32
N ASP A 280 -12.77 25.45 18.00
CA ASP A 280 -11.37 25.35 18.38
C ASP A 280 -10.47 25.88 17.26
N ASN A 281 -9.92 27.09 17.44
CA ASN A 281 -8.99 27.70 16.48
C ASN A 281 -7.68 26.91 16.27
N SER A 282 -7.47 25.82 17.01
CA SER A 282 -6.33 24.89 16.82
C SER A 282 -6.65 23.72 15.90
N SER A 283 -7.88 23.61 15.38
CA SER A 283 -8.28 22.52 14.51
C SER A 283 -7.53 22.57 13.18
N SER A 284 -6.75 21.55 12.91
CA SER A 284 -6.06 21.37 11.63
C SER A 284 -6.61 20.15 10.89
N VAL A 285 -6.60 20.22 9.56
CA VAL A 285 -6.95 19.12 8.68
C VAL A 285 -5.99 19.10 7.50
N SER A 286 -5.45 17.93 7.21
CA SER A 286 -4.46 17.73 6.14
C SER A 286 -4.93 16.57 5.24
N PRO A 287 -5.63 16.88 4.15
CA PRO A 287 -6.02 15.89 3.15
C PRO A 287 -4.92 15.65 2.11
N TYR A 288 -4.79 14.39 1.69
CA TYR A 288 -3.86 13.96 0.65
C TYR A 288 -4.60 13.12 -0.38
N LEU A 289 -4.38 13.40 -1.66
CA LEU A 289 -4.71 12.54 -2.79
C LEU A 289 -3.45 11.80 -3.20
N VAL A 290 -3.48 10.47 -3.23
CA VAL A 290 -2.35 9.66 -3.63
C VAL A 290 -2.72 8.79 -4.83
N TYR A 291 -1.90 8.83 -5.86
CA TYR A 291 -1.94 7.90 -6.97
C TYR A 291 -0.83 6.86 -6.80
N GLN A 292 -1.23 5.59 -6.63
CA GLN A 292 -0.32 4.46 -6.49
C GLN A 292 -0.50 3.51 -7.67
N ALA A 293 0.55 3.37 -8.46
CA ALA A 293 0.55 2.51 -9.63
C ALA A 293 0.57 1.02 -9.25
N ILE A 294 -0.29 0.22 -9.87
CA ILE A 294 -0.22 -1.25 -9.89
C ILE A 294 -0.06 -1.66 -11.34
N SER A 295 1.19 -1.77 -11.77
CA SER A 295 1.56 -2.06 -13.16
C SER A 295 1.45 -3.55 -13.48
N SER A 296 1.46 -3.90 -14.76
CA SER A 296 1.26 -5.27 -15.23
C SER A 296 2.31 -6.27 -14.71
N ASN A 297 3.56 -5.84 -14.54
CA ASN A 297 4.62 -6.67 -13.95
C ASN A 297 4.33 -7.00 -12.47
N ILE A 298 3.75 -6.07 -11.70
CA ILE A 298 3.31 -6.35 -10.32
C ILE A 298 2.23 -7.43 -10.33
N LEU A 299 1.20 -7.28 -11.18
CA LEU A 299 0.11 -8.25 -11.29
C LEU A 299 0.62 -9.65 -11.67
N GLN A 300 1.63 -9.73 -12.56
CA GLN A 300 2.29 -10.99 -12.90
C GLN A 300 3.07 -11.57 -11.72
N ALA A 301 3.85 -10.75 -11.01
CA ALA A 301 4.64 -11.19 -9.86
C ALA A 301 3.76 -11.70 -8.70
N MET A 302 2.53 -11.22 -8.57
CA MET A 302 1.57 -11.65 -7.54
C MET A 302 1.04 -13.08 -7.74
N GLN A 303 1.27 -13.72 -8.91
CA GLN A 303 0.77 -15.06 -9.22
C GLN A 303 1.63 -16.21 -8.67
N VAL A 304 2.75 -15.91 -8.04
CA VAL A 304 3.67 -16.91 -7.46
C VAL A 304 2.97 -17.78 -6.39
N ASN A 305 3.40 -19.02 -6.26
CA ASN A 305 2.90 -19.98 -5.26
C ASN A 305 1.36 -20.17 -5.27
N GLY A 306 0.75 -20.14 -6.46
CA GLY A 306 -0.69 -20.33 -6.64
C GLY A 306 -1.54 -19.08 -6.38
N GLY A 307 -0.95 -17.89 -6.50
CA GLY A 307 -1.63 -16.61 -6.35
C GLY A 307 -1.99 -16.28 -4.90
N ASN A 308 -2.76 -15.23 -4.71
CA ASN A 308 -3.20 -14.73 -3.42
C ASN A 308 -4.73 -14.50 -3.38
N ALA A 309 -5.24 -14.00 -2.26
CA ALA A 309 -6.68 -13.83 -2.08
C ALA A 309 -7.25 -12.51 -2.64
N LEU A 310 -6.40 -11.61 -3.13
CA LEU A 310 -6.78 -10.23 -3.47
C LEU A 310 -7.69 -10.11 -4.71
N GLY A 311 -7.69 -11.12 -5.59
CA GLY A 311 -8.53 -11.12 -6.80
C GLY A 311 -8.02 -10.21 -7.90
N LEU A 312 -6.74 -9.87 -7.86
CA LEU A 312 -6.03 -9.14 -8.91
C LEU A 312 -5.33 -10.13 -9.83
N GLU A 313 -5.60 -10.03 -11.12
CA GLU A 313 -5.10 -10.93 -12.14
C GLU A 313 -4.29 -10.17 -13.21
N PRO A 314 -3.36 -10.80 -13.93
CA PRO A 314 -2.60 -10.14 -15.00
C PRO A 314 -3.48 -9.49 -16.07
N GLU A 315 -4.66 -10.08 -16.34
CA GLU A 315 -5.62 -9.61 -17.34
C GLU A 315 -6.36 -8.32 -16.93
N ASP A 316 -6.27 -7.92 -15.66
CA ASP A 316 -6.83 -6.64 -15.20
C ASP A 316 -6.10 -5.46 -15.84
N GLY A 317 -4.92 -5.70 -16.42
CA GLY A 317 -4.07 -4.66 -16.99
C GLY A 317 -3.50 -3.75 -15.91
N PRO A 318 -2.78 -2.71 -16.28
CA PRO A 318 -2.32 -1.74 -15.31
C PRO A 318 -3.52 -0.99 -14.72
N ILE A 319 -3.53 -0.83 -13.41
CA ILE A 319 -4.56 -0.09 -12.66
C ILE A 319 -3.91 0.97 -11.78
N MET A 320 -4.62 2.08 -11.58
CA MET A 320 -4.23 3.13 -10.66
C MET A 320 -5.09 3.04 -9.40
N MET A 321 -4.46 2.92 -8.27
CA MET A 321 -5.10 3.12 -6.97
C MET A 321 -5.22 4.62 -6.71
N VAL A 322 -6.42 5.08 -6.46
CA VAL A 322 -6.76 6.44 -6.05
C VAL A 322 -7.07 6.40 -4.57
N GLN A 323 -6.15 6.93 -3.78
CA GLN A 323 -6.21 6.87 -2.32
C GLN A 323 -6.40 8.28 -1.75
N LEU A 324 -7.24 8.37 -0.74
CA LEU A 324 -7.38 9.54 0.12
C LEU A 324 -6.84 9.21 1.51
N THR A 325 -5.97 10.06 2.01
CA THR A 325 -5.55 10.03 3.41
C THR A 325 -5.85 11.39 4.01
N THR A 326 -6.51 11.41 5.15
CA THR A 326 -6.78 12.67 5.85
C THR A 326 -6.40 12.52 7.32
N THR A 327 -5.61 13.46 7.81
CA THR A 327 -5.29 13.60 9.23
C THR A 327 -5.95 14.86 9.78
N TRP A 328 -6.40 14.82 11.03
CA TRP A 328 -7.00 15.98 11.71
C TRP A 328 -6.84 15.88 13.23
N THR A 329 -6.94 17.00 13.91
CA THR A 329 -6.70 17.07 15.37
C THR A 329 -7.98 17.00 16.19
N SER A 330 -9.06 17.69 15.79
CA SER A 330 -10.28 17.83 16.58
C SER A 330 -11.33 16.76 16.27
N SER A 331 -11.88 16.11 17.30
CA SER A 331 -12.99 15.15 17.14
C SER A 331 -14.27 15.77 16.55
N ALA A 332 -14.42 17.09 16.62
CA ALA A 332 -15.55 17.80 16.02
C ALA A 332 -15.57 17.67 14.48
N LEU A 333 -14.43 17.33 13.87
CA LEU A 333 -14.30 17.11 12.42
C LEU A 333 -14.55 15.68 11.96
N ASP A 334 -14.73 14.70 12.89
CA ASP A 334 -14.82 13.28 12.54
C ASP A 334 -15.87 13.00 11.45
N ASP A 335 -17.11 13.46 11.66
CA ASP A 335 -18.22 13.16 10.76
C ASP A 335 -18.07 13.86 9.39
N VAL A 336 -17.57 15.09 9.36
CA VAL A 336 -17.37 15.83 8.11
C VAL A 336 -16.22 15.22 7.30
N VAL A 337 -15.12 14.82 7.95
CA VAL A 337 -13.98 14.18 7.29
C VAL A 337 -14.42 12.84 6.68
N GLU A 338 -15.03 11.95 7.48
CA GLU A 338 -15.46 10.63 7.03
C GLU A 338 -16.54 10.70 5.93
N SER A 339 -17.49 11.63 6.04
CA SER A 339 -18.52 11.80 5.00
C SER A 339 -17.95 12.38 3.72
N SER A 340 -17.06 13.36 3.82
CA SER A 340 -16.40 13.98 2.66
C SER A 340 -15.50 13.02 1.91
N CYS A 341 -14.72 12.19 2.61
CA CYS A 341 -13.90 11.14 1.98
C CYS A 341 -14.78 10.11 1.24
N ARG A 342 -15.88 9.68 1.86
CA ARG A 342 -16.83 8.76 1.23
C ARG A 342 -17.46 9.34 -0.02
N GLU A 343 -17.81 10.62 0.01
CA GLU A 343 -18.41 11.32 -1.13
C GLU A 343 -17.41 11.40 -2.28
N LEU A 344 -16.18 11.84 -2.03
CA LEU A 344 -15.16 11.93 -3.07
C LEU A 344 -14.86 10.57 -3.71
N ILE A 345 -14.74 9.48 -2.94
CA ILE A 345 -14.57 8.14 -3.52
C ILE A 345 -15.75 7.75 -4.42
N ARG A 346 -16.99 8.08 -4.02
CA ARG A 346 -18.18 7.82 -4.87
C ARG A 346 -18.14 8.64 -6.17
N GLU A 347 -17.68 9.88 -6.12
CA GLU A 347 -17.55 10.76 -7.30
C GLU A 347 -16.48 10.21 -8.24
N VAL A 348 -15.33 9.76 -7.71
CA VAL A 348 -14.28 9.09 -8.49
C VAL A 348 -14.81 7.81 -9.15
N ASP A 349 -15.56 6.97 -8.42
CA ASP A 349 -16.16 5.76 -8.96
C ASP A 349 -17.18 6.05 -10.06
N ALA A 350 -17.98 7.09 -9.89
CA ALA A 350 -18.96 7.52 -10.89
C ALA A 350 -18.28 8.05 -12.16
N LEU A 351 -17.22 8.85 -12.00
CA LEU A 351 -16.42 9.37 -13.10
C LEU A 351 -15.73 8.24 -13.87
N ALA A 352 -15.10 7.29 -13.16
CA ALA A 352 -14.48 6.11 -13.76
C ALA A 352 -15.51 5.25 -14.53
N ALA A 353 -16.72 5.08 -13.97
CA ALA A 353 -17.81 4.36 -14.64
C ALA A 353 -18.25 5.05 -15.94
N ALA A 354 -18.44 6.38 -15.90
CA ALA A 354 -18.84 7.17 -17.06
C ALA A 354 -17.81 7.11 -18.20
N ARG A 355 -16.51 6.90 -17.88
CA ARG A 355 -15.42 6.77 -18.84
C ARG A 355 -15.07 5.33 -19.20
N GLY A 356 -15.83 4.32 -18.70
CA GLY A 356 -15.52 2.91 -18.93
C GLY A 356 -14.20 2.44 -18.32
N ALA A 357 -13.71 3.14 -17.29
CA ALA A 357 -12.42 2.92 -16.65
C ALA A 357 -12.53 2.30 -15.25
N ARG A 358 -13.65 1.65 -14.92
CA ARG A 358 -13.74 0.90 -13.65
C ARG A 358 -12.80 -0.28 -13.68
N SER A 359 -12.04 -0.48 -12.61
CA SER A 359 -11.30 -1.72 -12.43
C SER A 359 -12.25 -2.92 -12.31
N ARG A 360 -11.77 -4.10 -12.72
CA ARG A 360 -12.55 -5.33 -12.54
C ARG A 360 -12.88 -5.52 -11.05
N ASN A 361 -14.12 -5.87 -10.75
CA ASN A 361 -14.64 -6.05 -9.39
C ASN A 361 -14.62 -4.80 -8.50
N GLY A 362 -14.11 -3.64 -8.95
CA GLY A 362 -13.95 -2.46 -8.08
C GLY A 362 -13.03 -2.78 -6.90
N TYR A 363 -11.81 -3.22 -7.20
CA TYR A 363 -10.84 -3.59 -6.17
C TYR A 363 -10.60 -2.45 -5.18
N ILE A 364 -10.57 -2.80 -3.89
CA ILE A 364 -10.24 -1.91 -2.77
C ILE A 364 -9.10 -2.54 -2.00
N TYR A 365 -8.02 -1.79 -1.78
CA TYR A 365 -6.88 -2.29 -1.04
C TYR A 365 -7.13 -2.24 0.47
N MET A 366 -7.19 -3.39 1.12
CA MET A 366 -7.58 -3.54 2.52
C MET A 366 -6.81 -2.62 3.47
N ASN A 367 -5.52 -2.41 3.23
CA ASN A 367 -4.67 -1.61 4.12
C ASN A 367 -4.92 -0.10 4.00
N TYR A 368 -5.67 0.35 2.98
CA TYR A 368 -6.03 1.74 2.75
C TYR A 368 -7.54 1.97 2.80
N ALA A 369 -8.31 0.91 3.01
CA ALA A 369 -9.76 0.99 2.95
C ALA A 369 -10.36 1.72 4.15
N GLY A 370 -11.33 2.57 3.88
CA GLY A 370 -12.17 3.18 4.90
C GLY A 370 -13.02 2.14 5.64
N LYS A 371 -13.24 2.36 6.90
CA LYS A 371 -13.90 1.40 7.83
C LYS A 371 -15.26 0.86 7.36
N THR A 372 -15.91 1.52 6.40
CA THR A 372 -17.24 1.13 5.88
C THR A 372 -17.20 0.60 4.45
N GLN A 373 -16.04 0.48 3.82
CA GLN A 373 -15.89 -0.07 2.48
C GLN A 373 -16.00 -1.61 2.50
N ASP A 374 -16.67 -2.22 1.52
CA ASP A 374 -16.77 -3.68 1.36
C ASP A 374 -15.56 -4.21 0.56
N VAL A 375 -14.42 -4.34 1.24
CA VAL A 375 -13.15 -4.80 0.64
C VAL A 375 -13.31 -6.14 -0.07
N TYR A 376 -14.04 -7.08 0.55
CA TYR A 376 -14.17 -8.43 -0.01
C TYR A 376 -15.08 -8.49 -1.26
N ALA A 377 -15.89 -7.48 -1.53
CA ALA A 377 -16.58 -7.38 -2.81
C ALA A 377 -15.57 -7.19 -3.95
N GLY A 378 -14.54 -6.37 -3.74
CA GLY A 378 -13.47 -6.10 -4.69
C GLY A 378 -12.58 -7.31 -5.00
N TYR A 379 -12.55 -8.33 -4.14
CA TYR A 379 -11.79 -9.57 -4.36
C TYR A 379 -12.49 -10.54 -5.34
N GLY A 380 -13.71 -10.23 -5.75
CA GLY A 380 -14.53 -11.05 -6.63
C GLY A 380 -15.27 -12.18 -5.91
N ALA A 381 -16.36 -12.64 -6.51
CA ALA A 381 -17.28 -13.60 -5.88
C ALA A 381 -16.62 -14.94 -5.55
N GLN A 382 -15.74 -15.44 -6.42
CA GLN A 382 -15.06 -16.70 -6.24
C GLN A 382 -14.09 -16.67 -5.06
N ASN A 383 -13.22 -15.66 -4.99
CA ASN A 383 -12.27 -15.50 -3.89
C ASN A 383 -13.00 -15.25 -2.57
N ARG A 384 -14.04 -14.41 -2.58
CA ARG A 384 -14.88 -14.19 -1.38
C ARG A 384 -15.52 -15.48 -0.88
N ALA A 385 -16.03 -16.32 -1.77
CA ALA A 385 -16.62 -17.63 -1.41
C ALA A 385 -15.55 -18.58 -0.84
N ARG A 386 -14.37 -18.64 -1.46
CA ARG A 386 -13.23 -19.45 -1.01
C ARG A 386 -12.74 -19.00 0.38
N LEU A 387 -12.55 -17.70 0.59
CA LEU A 387 -12.18 -17.12 1.91
C LEU A 387 -13.18 -17.51 2.99
N ARG A 388 -14.50 -17.42 2.70
CA ARG A 388 -15.55 -17.85 3.65
C ARG A 388 -15.49 -19.35 3.96
N SER A 389 -15.15 -20.18 2.97
CA SER A 389 -14.97 -21.61 3.17
C SER A 389 -13.79 -21.90 4.08
N VAL A 390 -12.65 -21.25 3.85
CA VAL A 390 -11.45 -21.38 4.70
C VAL A 390 -11.74 -20.89 6.12
N ALA A 391 -12.37 -19.73 6.28
CA ALA A 391 -12.73 -19.21 7.60
C ALA A 391 -13.63 -20.18 8.39
N ARG A 392 -14.64 -20.81 7.75
CA ARG A 392 -15.48 -21.83 8.40
C ARG A 392 -14.72 -23.10 8.75
N LYS A 393 -13.73 -23.50 7.95
CA LYS A 393 -12.89 -24.69 8.24
C LYS A 393 -12.06 -24.49 9.52
N TYR A 394 -11.44 -23.32 9.68
CA TYR A 394 -10.51 -23.05 10.79
C TYR A 394 -11.16 -22.37 12.01
N ASP A 395 -12.37 -21.84 11.86
CA ASP A 395 -13.21 -21.31 12.97
C ASP A 395 -14.68 -21.73 12.77
N PRO A 396 -15.02 -23.04 12.89
CA PRO A 396 -16.37 -23.56 12.62
C PRO A 396 -17.44 -22.96 13.54
N ASN A 397 -17.04 -22.53 14.72
CA ASN A 397 -17.94 -21.91 15.72
C ASN A 397 -18.06 -20.38 15.59
N GLY A 398 -17.29 -19.75 14.68
CA GLY A 398 -17.31 -18.31 14.46
C GLY A 398 -16.82 -17.48 15.65
N HIS A 399 -15.90 -18.00 16.44
CA HIS A 399 -15.35 -17.29 17.61
C HIS A 399 -14.66 -16.00 17.22
N LEU A 400 -13.83 -16.00 16.17
CA LEU A 400 -13.11 -14.81 15.69
C LEU A 400 -14.09 -13.73 15.23
N LYS A 401 -15.15 -14.10 14.53
CA LYS A 401 -16.19 -13.16 14.08
C LYS A 401 -16.94 -12.52 15.25
N ARG A 402 -17.23 -13.28 16.30
CA ARG A 402 -18.00 -12.80 17.47
C ARG A 402 -17.15 -11.96 18.43
N LEU A 403 -15.92 -12.39 18.68
CA LEU A 403 -15.08 -11.81 19.75
C LEU A 403 -14.19 -10.69 19.24
N TRP A 404 -13.83 -10.71 17.96
CA TRP A 404 -12.98 -9.73 17.34
C TRP A 404 -13.83 -8.72 16.54
N LYS A 405 -14.03 -7.53 17.10
CA LYS A 405 -14.93 -6.50 16.54
C LYS A 405 -14.28 -5.58 15.52
N GLY A 406 -12.96 -5.57 15.45
CA GLY A 406 -12.22 -4.72 14.51
C GLY A 406 -12.06 -5.35 13.13
N TYR A 407 -11.57 -4.54 12.19
CA TYR A 407 -11.22 -4.90 10.82
C TYR A 407 -12.39 -5.39 9.95
N PHE A 408 -12.07 -5.75 8.70
CA PHE A 408 -13.02 -6.27 7.73
C PHE A 408 -13.38 -7.72 8.03
N LYS A 409 -14.68 -8.07 7.91
CA LYS A 409 -15.20 -9.40 8.17
C LYS A 409 -15.82 -10.02 6.93
N LEU A 410 -15.62 -11.34 6.76
CA LEU A 410 -16.13 -12.14 5.65
C LEU A 410 -17.64 -12.40 5.71
#